data_61649b4129b236da1374fbf80b645121
#
_entry.id   61649b4129b236da1374fbf80b645121
#
_cell.length_a   1.000
_cell.length_b   1.000
_cell.length_c   1.000
_cell.angle_alpha   90.00
_cell.angle_beta   90.00
_cell.angle_gamma   90.00
#
_symmetry.space_group_name_H-M   'P 1'
#
loop_
_entity.id
_entity.type
_entity.pdbx_description
1 polymer ?
#
loop_
_entity_poly.entity_id
_entity_poly.type
_entity_poly.pdbx_seq_one_letter_code
_entity_poly.pdbx_strand_id
1 'polypeptide(L)'
;RYYVFANYTSNRGFFNNTDLNDGYSTQVEMYALKLRTNLEANISPTTMARMNLMGRLMQYQQPTGGTSLANVYNTPVIAAPIYDRNGVWAKNQMFTNPLAVQAANGYGQVLQRTLFADLTIEQDLSMITPGLSAQVRVTYDNSADIADFRTKSYAYSIATPVRDAAGNISDLSYSRYGNDTEMSFASGLQAQVMRTYIWGKVNYERDFGKHHLDVAGIYSQGRRKYLGANGTNAFRDYMA
;
A
#
# COMPACT_ATOMS: atom_id res chain seq x y z
N ARG A 1 13.26 11.87 27.93
CA ARG A 1 13.94 11.03 26.94
C ARG A 1 13.29 11.22 25.59
N TYR A 2 14.06 11.11 24.51
CA TYR A 2 13.52 11.18 23.16
C TYR A 2 14.26 10.23 22.23
N TYR A 3 13.54 9.77 21.21
CA TYR A 3 14.09 8.99 20.10
C TYR A 3 13.43 9.47 18.81
N VAL A 4 14.24 9.73 17.79
CA VAL A 4 13.77 10.12 16.46
C VAL A 4 14.45 9.22 15.43
N PHE A 5 13.66 8.67 14.53
CA PHE A 5 14.13 7.82 13.44
C PHE A 5 13.51 8.30 12.12
N ALA A 6 14.33 8.43 11.10
CA ALA A 6 13.92 8.71 9.73
C ALA A 6 14.50 7.65 8.80
N ASN A 7 13.69 7.14 7.89
CA ASN A 7 14.10 6.18 6.88
C ASN A 7 13.48 6.54 5.54
N TYR A 8 14.30 6.57 4.51
CA TYR A 8 13.89 6.69 3.13
C TYR A 8 14.29 5.43 2.36
N THR A 9 13.35 4.88 1.61
CA THR A 9 13.57 3.71 0.76
C THR A 9 13.12 4.04 -0.65
N SER A 10 13.94 3.70 -1.64
CA SER A 10 13.64 3.84 -3.05
C SER A 10 13.99 2.53 -3.75
N ASN A 11 13.02 1.95 -4.44
CA ASN A 11 13.21 0.76 -5.25
C ASN A 11 12.71 1.03 -6.67
N ARG A 12 13.50 0.62 -7.67
CA ARG A 12 13.10 0.61 -9.07
C ARG A 12 13.05 -0.82 -9.58
N GLY A 13 12.10 -1.10 -10.45
CA GLY A 13 11.95 -2.38 -11.11
C GLY A 13 13.03 -2.60 -12.20
N PHE A 14 12.90 -3.73 -12.88
CA PHE A 14 13.90 -4.24 -13.84
C PHE A 14 13.50 -4.05 -15.30
N PHE A 15 12.41 -3.34 -15.59
CA PHE A 15 11.95 -3.18 -16.95
C PHE A 15 12.90 -2.26 -17.74
N ASN A 16 13.37 -2.76 -18.89
CA ASN A 16 14.04 -1.95 -19.88
C ASN A 16 13.00 -1.38 -20.85
N ASN A 17 13.34 -0.31 -21.54
CA ASN A 17 12.51 0.32 -22.57
C ASN A 17 11.13 0.77 -22.08
N THR A 18 11.06 1.33 -20.89
CA THR A 18 9.84 1.94 -20.36
C THR A 18 9.45 3.22 -21.11
N ASP A 19 10.32 3.74 -21.93
CA ASP A 19 10.18 4.95 -22.76
C ASP A 19 9.46 4.69 -24.09
N LEU A 20 9.03 3.48 -24.37
CA LEU A 20 8.24 3.12 -25.57
C LEU A 20 6.82 3.71 -25.55
N ASN A 21 6.50 4.48 -24.53
CA ASN A 21 5.19 5.04 -24.29
C ASN A 21 5.26 6.55 -24.43
N ASP A 22 4.74 7.19 -25.37
CA ASP A 22 4.46 8.63 -25.48
C ASP A 22 5.02 9.55 -24.37
N GLY A 23 6.23 9.25 -23.85
CA GLY A 23 6.94 10.04 -22.85
C GLY A 23 6.60 9.79 -21.36
N TYR A 24 5.83 8.73 -21.00
CA TYR A 24 5.59 8.35 -19.61
C TYR A 24 6.26 7.02 -19.24
N SER A 25 6.64 6.86 -18.00
CA SER A 25 7.26 5.62 -17.50
C SER A 25 6.20 4.64 -16.99
N THR A 26 6.28 3.39 -17.43
CA THR A 26 5.54 2.25 -16.88
C THR A 26 6.40 1.39 -15.96
N GLN A 27 7.57 1.89 -15.53
CA GLN A 27 8.43 1.19 -14.60
C GLN A 27 7.71 0.92 -13.27
N VAL A 28 8.00 -0.23 -12.67
CA VAL A 28 7.61 -0.47 -11.28
C VAL A 28 8.54 0.33 -10.39
N GLU A 29 7.98 1.23 -9.60
CA GLU A 29 8.74 2.08 -8.69
C GLU A 29 8.06 2.14 -7.33
N MET A 30 8.87 2.20 -6.28
CA MET A 30 8.39 2.38 -4.90
C MET A 30 9.29 3.38 -4.18
N TYR A 31 8.66 4.37 -3.58
CA TYR A 31 9.30 5.33 -2.67
C TYR A 31 8.59 5.28 -1.34
N ALA A 32 9.33 5.22 -0.26
CA ALA A 32 8.77 5.23 1.09
C ALA A 32 9.58 6.13 2.01
N LEU A 33 8.90 7.06 2.67
CA LEU A 33 9.42 7.85 3.77
C LEU A 33 8.76 7.41 5.07
N LYS A 34 9.55 7.05 6.08
CA LYS A 34 9.07 6.69 7.42
C LYS A 34 9.73 7.61 8.44
N LEU A 35 8.91 8.18 9.30
CA LEU A 35 9.34 8.97 10.45
C LEU A 35 8.76 8.35 11.72
N ARG A 36 9.59 8.18 12.73
CA ARG A 36 9.17 7.70 14.05
C ARG A 36 9.76 8.59 15.12
N THR A 37 8.92 8.98 16.05
CA THR A 37 9.33 9.76 17.21
C THR A 37 8.73 9.14 18.47
N ASN A 38 9.56 8.89 19.47
CA ASN A 38 9.14 8.50 20.80
C ASN A 38 9.63 9.58 21.76
N LEU A 39 8.72 10.15 22.53
CA LEU A 39 8.98 11.17 23.52
C LEU A 39 8.50 10.69 24.89
N GLU A 40 9.31 10.90 25.91
CA GLU A 40 8.97 10.67 27.30
C GLU A 40 9.39 11.89 28.11
N ALA A 41 8.46 12.47 28.83
CA ALA A 41 8.67 13.66 29.64
C ALA A 41 8.01 13.53 31.01
N ASN A 42 8.74 13.87 32.06
CA ASN A 42 8.13 14.13 33.35
C ASN A 42 7.55 15.55 33.33
N ILE A 43 6.22 15.66 33.33
CA ILE A 43 5.51 16.94 33.34
C ILE A 43 5.56 17.55 34.75
N SER A 44 5.51 16.67 35.76
CA SER A 44 5.67 17.01 37.18
C SER A 44 6.40 15.86 37.89
N PRO A 45 6.77 16.01 39.19
CA PRO A 45 7.33 14.91 39.95
C PRO A 45 6.45 13.65 40.03
N THR A 46 5.14 13.82 39.85
CA THR A 46 4.14 12.74 39.94
C THR A 46 3.47 12.40 38.62
N THR A 47 3.80 13.14 37.53
CA THR A 47 3.12 12.96 36.23
C THR A 47 4.15 12.72 35.13
N MET A 48 4.00 11.61 34.42
CA MET A 48 4.81 11.27 33.26
C MET A 48 3.93 11.16 32.01
N ALA A 49 4.39 11.74 30.90
CA ALA A 49 3.76 11.57 29.60
C ALA A 49 4.71 10.85 28.63
N ARG A 50 4.16 9.92 27.88
CA ARG A 50 4.84 9.24 26.74
C ARG A 50 4.04 9.46 25.50
N MET A 51 4.69 9.87 24.42
CA MET A 51 4.10 10.03 23.10
C MET A 51 4.90 9.22 22.07
N ASN A 52 4.22 8.38 21.32
CA ASN A 52 4.79 7.65 20.21
C ASN A 52 4.06 8.06 18.93
N LEU A 53 4.81 8.54 17.95
CA LEU A 53 4.30 8.92 16.63
C LEU A 53 5.07 8.14 15.57
N MET A 54 4.35 7.60 14.59
CA MET A 54 4.93 7.04 13.38
C MET A 54 4.11 7.49 12.17
N GLY A 55 4.78 8.18 11.26
CA GLY A 55 4.25 8.53 9.94
C GLY A 55 4.94 7.73 8.85
N ARG A 56 4.18 7.26 7.86
CA ARG A 56 4.69 6.66 6.63
C ARG A 56 3.95 7.23 5.43
N LEU A 57 4.72 7.69 4.46
CA LEU A 57 4.25 7.99 3.12
C LEU A 57 4.91 6.98 2.19
N MET A 58 4.13 6.24 1.42
CA MET A 58 4.63 5.29 0.44
C MET A 58 3.91 5.53 -0.88
N GLN A 59 4.67 5.71 -1.93
CA GLN A 59 4.17 5.77 -3.30
C GLN A 59 4.67 4.54 -4.04
N TYR A 60 3.73 3.86 -4.68
CA TYR A 60 4.00 2.70 -5.51
C TYR A 60 3.41 2.92 -6.90
N GLN A 61 4.19 2.66 -7.95
CA GLN A 61 3.77 2.74 -9.35
C GLN A 61 3.96 1.39 -10.03
N GLN A 62 3.05 1.05 -10.90
CA GLN A 62 3.12 -0.15 -11.74
C GLN A 62 2.35 0.04 -13.06
N PRO A 63 2.67 -0.76 -14.11
CA PRO A 63 1.86 -0.80 -15.33
C PRO A 63 0.41 -1.23 -15.02
N THR A 64 -0.59 -0.58 -15.63
CA THR A 64 -2.00 -0.95 -15.44
C THR A 64 -2.37 -2.31 -16.00
N GLY A 65 -1.70 -2.76 -17.06
CA GLY A 65 -1.90 -4.10 -17.64
C GLY A 65 -1.43 -5.25 -16.76
N GLY A 66 -0.73 -4.93 -15.66
CA GLY A 66 -0.04 -5.90 -14.83
C GLY A 66 1.13 -6.54 -15.57
N THR A 67 2.27 -6.66 -14.93
CA THR A 67 3.40 -7.37 -15.51
C THR A 67 3.77 -8.53 -14.62
N SER A 68 3.45 -9.73 -15.08
CA SER A 68 3.88 -10.94 -14.43
C SER A 68 5.13 -11.45 -15.14
N LEU A 69 6.23 -11.60 -14.41
CA LEU A 69 7.40 -12.31 -14.92
C LEU A 69 7.03 -13.72 -15.41
N ALA A 70 6.02 -14.34 -14.79
CA ALA A 70 5.48 -15.62 -15.25
C ALA A 70 4.92 -15.53 -16.68
N ASN A 71 4.28 -14.43 -17.07
CA ASN A 71 3.80 -14.26 -18.44
C ASN A 71 4.96 -14.17 -19.45
N VAL A 72 6.06 -13.52 -19.06
CA VAL A 72 7.28 -13.47 -19.89
C VAL A 72 7.88 -14.86 -20.03
N TYR A 73 8.01 -15.59 -18.93
CA TYR A 73 8.57 -16.96 -18.93
C TYR A 73 7.71 -17.96 -19.72
N ASN A 74 6.40 -17.85 -19.61
CA ASN A 74 5.45 -18.77 -20.23
C ASN A 74 5.14 -18.42 -21.69
N THR A 75 5.61 -17.28 -22.20
CA THR A 75 5.44 -16.92 -23.61
C THR A 75 6.60 -17.46 -24.43
N PRO A 76 6.38 -18.45 -25.32
CA PRO A 76 7.44 -18.94 -26.17
C PRO A 76 7.98 -17.85 -27.11
N VAL A 77 9.27 -17.80 -27.33
CA VAL A 77 9.93 -16.81 -28.20
C VAL A 77 9.35 -16.81 -29.62
N ILE A 78 8.86 -17.97 -30.08
CA ILE A 78 8.26 -18.16 -31.41
C ILE A 78 6.75 -17.87 -31.45
N ALA A 79 6.13 -17.47 -30.32
CA ALA A 79 4.67 -17.31 -30.24
C ALA A 79 4.15 -16.25 -31.21
N ALA A 80 4.83 -15.09 -31.28
CA ALA A 80 4.57 -14.01 -32.24
C ALA A 80 5.78 -13.06 -32.25
N PRO A 81 6.01 -12.31 -33.33
CA PRO A 81 6.93 -11.17 -33.30
C PRO A 81 6.40 -10.10 -32.33
N ILE A 82 7.29 -9.21 -31.87
CA ILE A 82 6.89 -8.08 -30.98
C ILE A 82 5.96 -7.12 -31.73
N TYR A 83 6.28 -6.84 -33.01
CA TYR A 83 5.51 -5.98 -33.90
C TYR A 83 5.21 -6.73 -35.22
N ASP A 84 4.11 -6.37 -35.83
CA ASP A 84 3.84 -6.78 -37.21
C ASP A 84 4.68 -5.95 -38.20
N ARG A 85 4.50 -6.23 -39.51
CA ARG A 85 5.21 -5.51 -40.58
C ARG A 85 4.91 -4.02 -40.67
N ASN A 86 3.83 -3.57 -40.03
CA ASN A 86 3.39 -2.18 -39.98
C ASN A 86 3.74 -1.48 -38.66
N GLY A 87 4.51 -2.14 -37.78
CA GLY A 87 4.89 -1.58 -36.49
C GLY A 87 3.80 -1.65 -35.42
N VAL A 88 2.70 -2.40 -35.66
CA VAL A 88 1.63 -2.61 -34.68
C VAL A 88 2.03 -3.77 -33.76
N TRP A 89 1.72 -3.67 -32.48
CA TRP A 89 1.95 -4.73 -31.50
C TRP A 89 1.35 -6.06 -31.97
N ALA A 90 2.14 -7.11 -32.03
CA ALA A 90 1.68 -8.40 -32.51
C ALA A 90 1.53 -9.41 -31.35
N LYS A 91 0.52 -10.27 -31.47
CA LYS A 91 0.31 -11.42 -30.58
C LYS A 91 -0.26 -12.60 -31.40
N ASN A 92 -0.35 -13.77 -30.79
CA ASN A 92 -1.14 -14.86 -31.35
C ASN A 92 -2.47 -15.03 -30.56
N GLN A 93 -3.25 -16.05 -30.91
CA GLN A 93 -4.53 -16.30 -30.24
C GLN A 93 -4.37 -16.80 -28.78
N MET A 94 -3.25 -17.43 -28.46
CA MET A 94 -3.02 -18.09 -27.16
C MET A 94 -2.21 -17.21 -26.19
N PHE A 95 -1.29 -16.38 -26.72
CA PHE A 95 -0.35 -15.63 -25.90
C PHE A 95 -0.49 -14.13 -26.17
N THR A 96 -0.59 -13.35 -25.10
CA THR A 96 -0.48 -11.88 -25.18
C THR A 96 0.98 -11.48 -25.38
N ASN A 97 1.21 -10.33 -25.98
CA ASN A 97 2.54 -9.76 -26.05
C ASN A 97 2.91 -9.12 -24.70
N PRO A 98 3.82 -9.69 -23.91
CA PRO A 98 4.11 -9.18 -22.58
C PRO A 98 4.74 -7.79 -22.59
N LEU A 99 5.49 -7.44 -23.65
CA LEU A 99 6.06 -6.11 -23.81
C LEU A 99 4.98 -5.06 -24.09
N ALA A 100 4.00 -5.37 -24.93
CA ALA A 100 2.85 -4.49 -25.20
C ALA A 100 2.01 -4.25 -23.93
N VAL A 101 1.73 -5.31 -23.16
CA VAL A 101 1.01 -5.22 -21.88
C VAL A 101 1.74 -4.30 -20.90
N GLN A 102 3.05 -4.42 -20.82
CA GLN A 102 3.87 -3.59 -19.93
C GLN A 102 3.96 -2.14 -20.44
N ALA A 103 4.14 -1.94 -21.74
CA ALA A 103 4.47 -0.63 -22.28
C ALA A 103 3.23 0.19 -22.67
N ALA A 104 2.15 -0.41 -23.18
CA ALA A 104 1.13 0.30 -23.91
C ALA A 104 -0.21 0.53 -23.18
N ASN A 105 -0.39 -0.01 -21.96
CA ASN A 105 -1.67 0.11 -21.24
C ASN A 105 -1.76 1.31 -20.28
N GLY A 106 -0.69 2.04 -20.06
CA GLY A 106 -0.61 3.08 -19.06
C GLY A 106 -0.09 2.59 -17.71
N TYR A 107 -0.31 3.35 -16.66
CA TYR A 107 0.23 3.06 -15.32
C TYR A 107 -0.74 3.44 -14.20
N GLY A 108 -0.59 2.79 -13.05
CA GLY A 108 -1.28 3.11 -11.82
C GLY A 108 -0.30 3.50 -10.73
N GLN A 109 -0.64 4.54 -9.98
CA GLN A 109 0.08 4.96 -8.79
C GLN A 109 -0.83 4.82 -7.58
N VAL A 110 -0.29 4.31 -6.47
CA VAL A 110 -0.97 4.27 -5.18
C VAL A 110 -0.14 5.03 -4.16
N LEU A 111 -0.73 6.06 -3.58
CA LEU A 111 -0.17 6.80 -2.45
C LEU A 111 -0.79 6.27 -1.16
N GLN A 112 0.00 5.57 -0.37
CA GLN A 112 -0.39 5.12 0.95
C GLN A 112 0.12 6.09 2.01
N ARG A 113 -0.80 6.58 2.85
CA ARG A 113 -0.52 7.44 4.00
C ARG A 113 -0.87 6.69 5.26
N THR A 114 0.06 6.59 6.20
CA THR A 114 -0.17 5.91 7.47
C THR A 114 0.30 6.81 8.61
N LEU A 115 -0.55 6.98 9.61
CA LEU A 115 -0.22 7.65 10.87
C LEU A 115 -0.61 6.74 12.02
N PHE A 116 0.32 6.49 12.92
CA PHE A 116 0.09 5.89 14.23
C PHE A 116 0.49 6.90 15.29
N ALA A 117 -0.43 7.21 16.17
CA ALA A 117 -0.23 8.13 17.28
C ALA A 117 -0.70 7.48 18.58
N ASP A 118 0.13 7.56 19.59
CA ASP A 118 -0.12 7.01 20.90
C ASP A 118 0.33 8.00 21.96
N LEU A 119 -0.57 8.34 22.88
CA LEU A 119 -0.29 9.19 24.03
C LEU A 119 -0.67 8.44 25.29
N THR A 120 0.28 8.29 26.19
CA THR A 120 0.10 7.70 27.53
C THR A 120 0.43 8.76 28.58
N ILE A 121 -0.45 8.94 29.54
CA ILE A 121 -0.20 9.76 30.74
C ILE A 121 -0.29 8.83 31.95
N GLU A 122 0.73 8.87 32.77
CA GLU A 122 0.82 8.16 34.05
C GLU A 122 0.84 9.19 35.19
N GLN A 123 0.05 8.95 36.21
CA GLN A 123 -0.06 9.78 37.40
C GLN A 123 0.19 8.93 38.64
N ASP A 124 1.19 9.29 39.41
CA ASP A 124 1.37 8.80 40.78
C ASP A 124 0.34 9.49 41.68
N LEU A 125 -0.47 8.70 42.34
CA LEU A 125 -1.51 9.14 43.27
C LEU A 125 -1.17 8.78 44.73
N SER A 126 0.11 8.57 45.02
CA SER A 126 0.59 8.23 46.38
C SER A 126 0.27 9.28 47.42
N MET A 127 -0.02 10.53 46.98
CA MET A 127 -0.55 11.61 47.84
C MET A 127 -1.95 11.29 48.41
N ILE A 128 -2.74 10.47 47.72
CA ILE A 128 -4.06 10.03 48.17
C ILE A 128 -3.90 8.77 49.03
N THR A 129 -3.19 7.80 48.50
CA THR A 129 -2.87 6.56 49.19
C THR A 129 -1.55 5.99 48.65
N PRO A 130 -0.58 5.64 49.55
CA PRO A 130 0.69 5.05 49.09
C PRO A 130 0.47 3.80 48.25
N GLY A 131 1.11 3.77 47.07
CA GLY A 131 1.02 2.66 46.13
C GLY A 131 -0.14 2.77 45.08
N LEU A 132 -0.90 3.87 45.11
CA LEU A 132 -1.94 4.13 44.11
C LEU A 132 -1.33 4.85 42.90
N SER A 133 -1.68 4.40 41.72
CA SER A 133 -1.35 5.06 40.44
C SER A 133 -2.49 4.96 39.42
N ALA A 134 -2.53 5.87 38.48
CA ALA A 134 -3.47 5.85 37.37
C ALA A 134 -2.74 6.06 36.06
N GLN A 135 -3.25 5.44 34.99
CA GLN A 135 -2.70 5.56 33.65
C GLN A 135 -3.85 5.70 32.64
N VAL A 136 -3.72 6.62 31.71
CA VAL A 136 -4.62 6.75 30.56
C VAL A 136 -3.80 6.70 29.29
N ARG A 137 -4.30 5.95 28.32
CA ARG A 137 -3.69 5.83 26.99
C ARG A 137 -4.74 6.10 25.92
N VAL A 138 -4.40 6.95 24.96
CA VAL A 138 -5.19 7.22 23.78
C VAL A 138 -4.36 6.86 22.55
N THR A 139 -4.95 6.06 21.67
CA THR A 139 -4.30 5.63 20.41
C THR A 139 -5.17 6.07 19.24
N TYR A 140 -4.53 6.59 18.23
CA TYR A 140 -5.14 6.93 16.93
C TYR A 140 -4.31 6.37 15.79
N ASP A 141 -4.92 5.47 15.01
CA ASP A 141 -4.33 4.91 13.80
C ASP A 141 -5.16 5.32 12.58
N ASN A 142 -4.49 5.80 11.55
CA ASN A 142 -5.11 6.11 10.26
C ASN A 142 -4.21 5.61 9.13
N SER A 143 -4.78 4.79 8.25
CA SER A 143 -4.14 4.38 7.00
C SER A 143 -5.10 4.65 5.85
N ALA A 144 -4.64 5.34 4.81
CA ALA A 144 -5.42 5.66 3.63
C ALA A 144 -4.60 5.37 2.36
N ASP A 145 -5.25 4.70 1.41
CA ASP A 145 -4.70 4.39 0.09
C ASP A 145 -5.48 5.21 -0.96
N ILE A 146 -4.77 6.09 -1.64
CA ILE A 146 -5.29 6.91 -2.73
C ILE A 146 -4.65 6.40 -4.02
N ALA A 147 -5.45 6.01 -5.00
CA ALA A 147 -4.95 5.53 -6.27
C ALA A 147 -5.26 6.51 -7.41
N ASP A 148 -4.28 6.67 -8.28
CA ASP A 148 -4.36 7.39 -9.54
C ASP A 148 -4.09 6.40 -10.66
N PHE A 149 -5.08 6.18 -11.52
CA PHE A 149 -4.96 5.32 -12.68
C PHE A 149 -4.96 6.15 -13.95
N ARG A 150 -4.00 5.86 -14.80
CA ARG A 150 -3.86 6.39 -16.16
C ARG A 150 -3.87 5.22 -17.11
N THR A 151 -4.97 5.06 -17.82
CA THR A 151 -5.20 3.89 -18.67
C THR A 151 -5.42 4.29 -20.11
N LYS A 152 -4.89 3.52 -21.02
CA LYS A 152 -5.16 3.61 -22.46
C LYS A 152 -5.28 2.22 -23.07
N SER A 153 -5.93 2.13 -24.20
CA SER A 153 -5.95 0.94 -25.03
C SER A 153 -4.98 1.12 -26.20
N TYR A 154 -4.51 0.02 -26.74
CA TYR A 154 -3.62 0.01 -27.90
C TYR A 154 -4.15 -0.94 -28.97
N ALA A 155 -3.86 -0.60 -30.24
CA ALA A 155 -4.10 -1.49 -31.36
C ALA A 155 -3.11 -2.65 -31.34
N TYR A 156 -3.57 -3.84 -31.70
CA TYR A 156 -2.72 -5.01 -31.85
C TYR A 156 -3.13 -5.82 -33.07
N SER A 157 -2.20 -6.62 -33.58
CA SER A 157 -2.47 -7.56 -34.66
C SER A 157 -2.35 -8.99 -34.18
N ILE A 158 -3.17 -9.89 -34.75
CA ILE A 158 -3.07 -11.32 -34.54
C ILE A 158 -2.39 -11.94 -35.76
N ALA A 159 -1.25 -12.59 -35.52
CA ALA A 159 -0.52 -13.33 -36.51
C ALA A 159 -1.18 -14.70 -36.74
N THR A 160 -1.54 -14.99 -37.98
CA THR A 160 -2.08 -16.28 -38.40
C THR A 160 -1.15 -16.91 -39.45
N PRO A 161 -0.69 -18.17 -39.26
CA PRO A 161 0.18 -18.84 -40.22
C PRO A 161 -0.51 -19.04 -41.56
N VAL A 162 0.13 -18.62 -42.63
CA VAL A 162 -0.24 -18.96 -44.00
C VAL A 162 0.58 -20.20 -44.39
N ARG A 163 -0.10 -21.25 -44.88
CA ARG A 163 0.55 -22.50 -45.26
C ARG A 163 0.62 -22.65 -46.78
N ASP A 164 1.70 -23.19 -47.27
CA ASP A 164 1.85 -23.59 -48.68
C ASP A 164 1.07 -24.88 -48.96
N ALA A 165 1.10 -25.31 -50.25
CA ALA A 165 0.44 -26.53 -50.66
C ALA A 165 1.03 -27.81 -50.03
N ALA A 166 2.24 -27.75 -49.52
CA ALA A 166 2.92 -28.85 -48.79
C ALA A 166 2.61 -28.80 -47.27
N GLY A 167 1.81 -27.82 -46.78
CA GLY A 167 1.47 -27.66 -45.37
C GLY A 167 2.51 -26.91 -44.54
N ASN A 168 3.62 -26.45 -45.09
CA ASN A 168 4.62 -25.67 -44.40
C ASN A 168 4.16 -24.23 -44.21
N ILE A 169 4.59 -23.59 -43.13
CA ILE A 169 4.34 -22.16 -42.92
C ILE A 169 5.20 -21.38 -43.91
N SER A 170 4.54 -20.72 -44.88
CA SER A 170 5.19 -19.92 -45.93
C SER A 170 5.19 -18.40 -45.56
N ASP A 171 4.22 -17.95 -44.80
CA ASP A 171 4.09 -16.55 -44.42
C ASP A 171 3.22 -16.40 -43.15
N LEU A 172 3.14 -15.16 -42.60
CA LEU A 172 2.22 -14.76 -41.57
C LEU A 172 1.26 -13.70 -42.10
N SER A 173 -0.03 -13.93 -41.93
CA SER A 173 -1.08 -12.94 -42.17
C SER A 173 -1.41 -12.22 -40.88
N TYR A 174 -1.63 -10.91 -40.92
CA TYR A 174 -1.89 -10.10 -39.74
C TYR A 174 -3.28 -9.46 -39.84
N SER A 175 -4.12 -9.71 -38.86
CA SER A 175 -5.42 -9.06 -38.70
C SER A 175 -5.35 -8.08 -37.54
N ARG A 176 -5.66 -6.80 -37.78
CA ARG A 176 -5.62 -5.74 -36.76
C ARG A 176 -6.88 -5.71 -35.95
N TYR A 177 -6.74 -5.50 -34.64
CA TYR A 177 -7.80 -5.39 -33.65
C TYR A 177 -7.53 -4.22 -32.69
N GLY A 178 -8.61 -3.70 -32.10
CA GLY A 178 -8.53 -2.59 -31.16
C GLY A 178 -8.13 -1.27 -31.82
N ASN A 179 -8.07 -0.24 -31.00
CA ASN A 179 -7.65 1.11 -31.41
C ASN A 179 -6.73 1.68 -30.36
N ASP A 180 -5.80 2.53 -30.80
CA ASP A 180 -5.04 3.38 -29.90
C ASP A 180 -5.98 4.47 -29.36
N THR A 181 -6.00 4.64 -28.04
CA THR A 181 -6.81 5.67 -27.38
C THR A 181 -5.91 6.66 -26.66
N GLU A 182 -6.41 7.86 -26.45
CA GLU A 182 -5.79 8.79 -25.51
C GLU A 182 -5.83 8.24 -24.10
N MET A 183 -4.96 8.77 -23.24
CA MET A 183 -4.88 8.36 -21.86
C MET A 183 -6.06 8.92 -21.06
N SER A 184 -6.83 8.05 -20.45
CA SER A 184 -7.88 8.39 -19.48
C SER A 184 -7.30 8.45 -18.09
N PHE A 185 -7.92 9.26 -17.23
CA PHE A 185 -7.50 9.48 -15.84
C PHE A 185 -8.64 9.17 -14.88
N ALA A 186 -8.33 8.42 -13.82
CA ALA A 186 -9.23 8.19 -12.71
C ALA A 186 -8.44 8.24 -11.40
N SER A 187 -8.92 9.05 -10.45
CA SER A 187 -8.31 9.19 -9.12
C SER A 187 -9.35 9.01 -8.03
N GLY A 188 -8.94 8.42 -6.92
CA GLY A 188 -9.84 8.29 -5.78
C GLY A 188 -9.27 7.51 -4.60
N LEU A 189 -9.97 7.66 -3.48
CA LEU A 189 -9.71 6.88 -2.28
C LEU A 189 -10.10 5.42 -2.52
N GLN A 190 -9.13 4.52 -2.35
CA GLN A 190 -9.36 3.07 -2.49
C GLN A 190 -9.79 2.45 -1.17
N ALA A 191 -9.09 2.80 -0.11
CA ALA A 191 -9.40 2.32 1.22
C ALA A 191 -8.90 3.29 2.28
N GLN A 192 -9.63 3.40 3.38
CA GLN A 192 -9.18 4.07 4.58
C GLN A 192 -9.59 3.27 5.80
N VAL A 193 -8.66 3.08 6.72
CA VAL A 193 -8.91 2.48 8.03
C VAL A 193 -8.53 3.48 9.11
N MET A 194 -9.48 3.81 9.97
CA MET A 194 -9.24 4.61 11.17
C MET A 194 -9.54 3.76 12.39
N ARG A 195 -8.66 3.80 13.38
CA ARG A 195 -8.86 3.19 14.69
C ARG A 195 -8.61 4.22 15.76
N THR A 196 -9.52 4.31 16.69
CA THR A 196 -9.37 5.09 17.92
C THR A 196 -9.52 4.14 19.09
N TYR A 197 -8.62 4.22 20.05
CA TYR A 197 -8.67 3.39 21.23
C TYR A 197 -8.32 4.23 22.45
N ILE A 198 -9.14 4.12 23.50
CA ILE A 198 -8.87 4.69 24.80
C ILE A 198 -8.81 3.57 25.84
N TRP A 199 -7.85 3.65 26.71
CA TRP A 199 -7.63 2.69 27.75
C TRP A 199 -7.23 3.42 29.04
N GLY A 200 -7.83 3.02 30.14
CA GLY A 200 -7.54 3.54 31.47
C GLY A 200 -7.25 2.40 32.44
N LYS A 201 -6.26 2.59 33.30
CA LYS A 201 -5.87 1.67 34.37
C LYS A 201 -5.74 2.45 35.67
N VAL A 202 -6.28 1.91 36.74
CA VAL A 202 -5.97 2.30 38.11
C VAL A 202 -5.30 1.12 38.77
N ASN A 203 -4.13 1.32 39.35
CA ASN A 203 -3.33 0.29 40.00
C ASN A 203 -3.07 0.65 41.45
N TYR A 204 -3.22 -0.33 42.33
CA TYR A 204 -2.84 -0.24 43.72
C TYR A 204 -1.87 -1.36 44.06
N GLU A 205 -0.65 -1.01 44.44
CA GLU A 205 0.42 -1.93 44.77
C GLU A 205 1.01 -1.55 46.13
N ARG A 206 0.97 -2.48 47.10
CA ARG A 206 1.46 -2.21 48.43
C ARG A 206 1.87 -3.46 49.18
N ASP A 207 2.94 -3.33 49.96
CA ASP A 207 3.42 -4.32 50.89
C ASP A 207 2.81 -4.16 52.29
N PHE A 208 2.28 -5.25 52.83
CA PHE A 208 1.74 -5.34 54.17
C PHE A 208 2.52 -6.41 54.95
N GLY A 209 3.67 -6.01 55.46
CA GLY A 209 4.58 -6.92 56.14
C GLY A 209 5.14 -8.02 55.21
N LYS A 210 4.65 -9.25 55.36
CA LYS A 210 5.05 -10.39 54.49
C LYS A 210 4.14 -10.58 53.24
N HIS A 211 3.09 -9.78 53.11
CA HIS A 211 2.12 -9.89 52.04
C HIS A 211 2.28 -8.73 51.07
N HIS A 212 2.38 -9.08 49.79
CA HIS A 212 2.37 -8.13 48.69
C HIS A 212 0.99 -8.16 48.03
N LEU A 213 0.36 -7.00 47.90
CA LEU A 213 -0.94 -6.84 47.21
C LEU A 213 -0.75 -5.98 45.96
N ASP A 214 -1.10 -6.52 44.80
CA ASP A 214 -1.18 -5.80 43.52
C ASP A 214 -2.56 -6.02 42.90
N VAL A 215 -3.32 -4.94 42.74
CA VAL A 215 -4.68 -4.96 42.19
C VAL A 215 -4.79 -3.89 41.10
N ALA A 216 -5.34 -4.25 39.94
CA ALA A 216 -5.57 -3.34 38.86
C ALA A 216 -7.03 -3.39 38.36
N GLY A 217 -7.64 -2.22 38.23
CA GLY A 217 -8.88 -2.03 37.48
C GLY A 217 -8.56 -1.45 36.11
N ILE A 218 -9.08 -2.07 35.03
CA ILE A 218 -8.84 -1.65 33.66
C ILE A 218 -10.16 -1.42 32.96
N TYR A 219 -10.25 -0.32 32.19
CA TYR A 219 -11.34 -0.04 31.28
C TYR A 219 -10.78 0.27 29.90
N SER A 220 -11.40 -0.26 28.86
CA SER A 220 -10.99 0.05 27.48
C SER A 220 -12.19 0.20 26.55
N GLN A 221 -12.06 1.12 25.59
CA GLN A 221 -13.02 1.33 24.52
C GLN A 221 -12.30 1.58 23.20
N GLY A 222 -12.77 0.93 22.15
CA GLY A 222 -12.22 1.09 20.82
C GLY A 222 -13.28 1.27 19.75
N ARG A 223 -12.91 2.03 18.72
CA ARG A 223 -13.71 2.20 17.51
C ARG A 223 -12.84 1.97 16.28
N ARG A 224 -13.33 1.17 15.35
CA ARG A 224 -12.74 1.00 14.03
C ARG A 224 -13.75 1.48 12.98
N LYS A 225 -13.28 2.35 12.09
CA LYS A 225 -14.00 2.80 10.90
C LYS A 225 -13.25 2.34 9.66
N TYR A 226 -13.97 1.75 8.72
CA TYR A 226 -13.45 1.38 7.42
C TYR A 226 -14.25 2.11 6.33
N LEU A 227 -13.57 2.71 5.39
CA LEU A 227 -14.10 3.33 4.19
C LEU A 227 -13.44 2.67 2.98
N GLY A 228 -14.21 2.01 2.14
CA GLY A 228 -13.75 1.42 0.88
C GLY A 228 -13.97 2.34 -0.31
N ALA A 229 -13.46 1.94 -1.48
CA ALA A 229 -13.59 2.68 -2.74
C ALA A 229 -15.05 2.99 -3.13
N ASN A 230 -15.99 2.13 -2.76
CA ASN A 230 -17.41 2.26 -3.07
C ASN A 230 -18.19 3.03 -1.98
N GLY A 231 -17.52 3.76 -1.10
CA GLY A 231 -18.16 4.51 -0.02
C GLY A 231 -18.74 3.63 1.10
N THR A 232 -18.43 2.33 1.14
CA THR A 232 -18.91 1.42 2.18
C THR A 232 -18.24 1.73 3.50
N ASN A 233 -19.02 2.16 4.49
CA ASN A 233 -18.55 2.40 5.85
C ASN A 233 -18.91 1.22 6.75
N ALA A 234 -17.92 0.58 7.34
CA ALA A 234 -18.11 -0.38 8.40
C ALA A 234 -17.59 0.20 9.72
N PHE A 235 -18.40 0.16 10.75
CA PHE A 235 -18.04 0.56 12.11
C PHE A 235 -18.02 -0.66 13.00
N ARG A 236 -17.07 -0.72 13.89
CA ARG A 236 -17.05 -1.69 14.98
C ARG A 236 -16.63 -0.96 16.27
N ASP A 237 -17.52 -0.95 17.23
CA ASP A 237 -17.24 -0.48 18.58
C ASP A 237 -17.09 -1.69 19.51
N TYR A 238 -16.15 -1.63 20.44
CA TYR A 238 -15.89 -2.65 21.44
C TYR A 238 -15.50 -2.00 22.76
N MET A 239 -15.97 -2.59 23.85
CA MET A 239 -15.64 -2.22 25.22
C MET A 239 -15.19 -3.46 25.99
N ALA A 240 -14.25 -3.25 26.93
CA ALA A 240 -13.83 -4.26 27.90
C ALA A 240 -13.36 -3.59 29.19
#